data_5e205e10e0ab306d5476cafc8f198273
#
_entry.id   5e205e10e0ab306d5476cafc8f198273
#
_cell.length_a   1.000
_cell.length_b   1.000
_cell.length_c   1.000
_cell.angle_alpha   90.00
_cell.angle_beta   90.00
_cell.angle_gamma   90.00
#
_symmetry.space_group_name_H-M   'P 1'
#
loop_
_entity.id
_entity.type
_entity.pdbx_description
1 polymer ?
#
loop_
_entity_poly.entity_id
_entity_poly.type
_entity_poly.pdbx_seq_one_letter_code
_entity_poly.pdbx_strand_id
1 'polypeptide(L)'
;MRDLNDMQYFAAVVRHKGFAAASRVIDVPKATLSRRVAALEARLQVQLLHRGSRLFQLTELGQAYYQHCQAMLVEADAADEQVAMLQAEPRGTLRLSCPPALMNNEFAELIAAFMATYPRVNVHAEVTNR
;
A
#
# COMPACT_ATOMS: atom_id res chain seq x y z
N MET A 1 -1.71 12.62 22.33
CA MET A 1 -2.22 12.17 21.04
C MET A 1 -1.42 10.99 20.55
N ARG A 2 -2.06 9.99 19.96
CA ARG A 2 -1.38 8.82 19.42
C ARG A 2 -0.61 9.20 18.15
N ASP A 3 0.66 8.77 18.09
CA ASP A 3 1.46 8.90 16.86
C ASP A 3 1.53 7.54 16.18
N LEU A 4 0.89 7.42 15.01
CA LEU A 4 0.86 6.17 14.25
C LEU A 4 2.25 5.78 13.75
N ASN A 5 3.17 6.73 13.61
CA ASN A 5 4.54 6.42 13.22
C ASN A 5 5.25 5.57 14.27
N ASP A 6 4.91 5.73 15.54
CA ASP A 6 5.49 4.90 16.61
C ASP A 6 5.09 3.43 16.44
N MET A 7 3.85 3.19 16.02
CA MET A 7 3.36 1.84 15.71
C MET A 7 4.10 1.26 14.50
N GLN A 8 4.35 2.08 13.49
CA GLN A 8 5.09 1.68 12.30
C GLN A 8 6.54 1.34 12.65
N TYR A 9 7.20 2.15 13.47
CA TYR A 9 8.56 1.89 13.92
C TYR A 9 8.64 0.62 14.76
N PHE A 10 7.69 0.40 15.66
CA PHE A 10 7.63 -0.82 16.44
C PHE A 10 7.47 -2.04 15.54
N ALA A 11 6.57 -1.98 14.57
CA ALA A 11 6.36 -3.07 13.62
C ALA A 11 7.64 -3.37 12.82
N ALA A 12 8.38 -2.36 12.40
CA ALA A 12 9.63 -2.52 11.68
C ALA A 12 10.69 -3.23 12.55
N VAL A 13 10.82 -2.81 13.80
CA VAL A 13 11.76 -3.42 14.75
C VAL A 13 11.45 -4.89 14.98
N VAL A 14 10.16 -5.23 15.12
CA VAL A 14 9.73 -6.62 15.28
C VAL A 14 9.99 -7.43 14.01
N ARG A 15 9.60 -6.90 12.87
CA ARG A 15 9.74 -7.57 11.57
C ARG A 15 11.18 -7.93 11.27
N HIS A 16 12.11 -7.03 11.57
CA HIS A 16 13.54 -7.22 11.30
C HIS A 16 14.32 -7.76 12.50
N LYS A 17 13.62 -8.10 13.57
CA LYS A 17 14.17 -8.74 14.77
C LYS A 17 15.29 -7.95 15.42
N GLY A 18 15.15 -6.62 15.45
CA GLY A 18 16.09 -5.77 16.15
C GLY A 18 16.13 -4.35 15.62
N PHE A 19 16.67 -3.45 16.46
CA PHE A 19 16.76 -2.03 16.13
C PHE A 19 17.78 -1.75 15.03
N ALA A 20 18.92 -2.41 15.07
CA ALA A 20 19.98 -2.20 14.08
C ALA A 20 19.54 -2.63 12.68
N ALA A 21 18.93 -3.81 12.57
CA ALA A 21 18.44 -4.32 11.29
C ALA A 21 17.33 -3.44 10.74
N ALA A 22 16.37 -3.06 11.59
CA ALA A 22 15.28 -2.17 11.20
C ALA A 22 15.81 -0.82 10.72
N SER A 23 16.78 -0.25 11.44
CA SER A 23 17.40 1.04 11.08
C SER A 23 17.97 1.00 9.66
N ARG A 24 18.64 -0.08 9.30
CA ARG A 24 19.21 -0.23 7.96
C ARG A 24 18.15 -0.32 6.86
N VAL A 25 17.04 -1.02 7.14
CA VAL A 25 16.01 -1.27 6.13
C VAL A 25 15.15 -0.04 5.89
N ILE A 26 14.70 0.64 6.97
CA ILE A 26 13.77 1.77 6.83
C ILE A 26 14.47 3.13 6.81
N ASP A 27 15.80 3.14 6.91
CA ASP A 27 16.63 4.36 6.85
C ASP A 27 16.22 5.38 7.93
N VAL A 28 16.05 4.90 9.15
CA VAL A 28 15.79 5.72 10.35
C VAL A 28 16.88 5.43 11.37
N PRO A 29 17.50 6.45 12.00
CA PRO A 29 18.56 6.20 12.97
C PRO A 29 18.12 5.26 14.09
N LYS A 30 19.00 4.35 14.49
CA LYS A 30 18.73 3.40 15.56
C LYS A 30 18.29 4.09 16.86
N ALA A 31 18.94 5.22 17.21
CA ALA A 31 18.57 5.99 18.39
C ALA A 31 17.14 6.54 18.33
N THR A 32 16.70 6.95 17.13
CA THR A 32 15.34 7.42 16.91
C THR A 32 14.34 6.27 17.09
N LEU A 33 14.60 5.11 16.53
CA LEU A 33 13.76 3.93 16.69
C LEU A 33 13.64 3.53 18.16
N SER A 34 14.77 3.48 18.86
CA SER A 34 14.80 3.13 20.29
C SER A 34 13.98 4.11 21.12
N ARG A 35 14.16 5.40 20.87
CA ARG A 35 13.43 6.45 21.58
C ARG A 35 11.93 6.38 21.30
N ARG A 36 11.54 6.19 20.05
CA ARG A 36 10.12 6.17 19.69
C ARG A 36 9.41 4.92 20.21
N VAL A 37 10.06 3.78 20.19
CA VAL A 37 9.51 2.55 20.78
C VAL A 37 9.37 2.70 22.29
N ALA A 38 10.38 3.28 22.96
CA ALA A 38 10.29 3.56 24.39
C ALA A 38 9.15 4.52 24.72
N ALA A 39 8.95 5.57 23.90
CA ALA A 39 7.83 6.51 24.06
C ALA A 39 6.48 5.81 23.89
N LEU A 40 6.39 4.87 22.95
CA LEU A 40 5.19 4.06 22.74
C LEU A 40 4.88 3.21 23.99
N GLU A 41 5.88 2.52 24.52
CA GLU A 41 5.72 1.73 25.74
C GLU A 41 5.30 2.60 26.94
N ALA A 42 5.89 3.80 27.06
CA ALA A 42 5.54 4.74 28.11
C ALA A 42 4.09 5.22 28.00
N ARG A 43 3.64 5.54 26.78
CA ARG A 43 2.25 5.97 26.55
C ARG A 43 1.27 4.85 26.90
N LEU A 44 1.58 3.62 26.51
CA LEU A 44 0.72 2.47 26.77
C LEU A 44 0.84 1.94 28.20
N GLN A 45 1.88 2.36 28.93
CA GLN A 45 2.20 1.92 30.29
C GLN A 45 2.40 0.39 30.38
N VAL A 46 3.00 -0.18 29.34
CA VAL A 46 3.35 -1.60 29.28
C VAL A 46 4.67 -1.77 28.55
N GLN A 47 5.33 -2.91 28.78
CA GLN A 47 6.48 -3.31 27.97
C GLN A 47 6.01 -4.16 26.80
N LEU A 48 6.47 -3.82 25.63
CA LEU A 48 6.22 -4.58 24.40
C LEU A 48 7.39 -5.50 24.06
N LEU A 49 8.59 -5.14 24.52
CA LEU A 49 9.82 -5.89 24.31
C LEU A 49 10.40 -6.32 25.65
N HIS A 50 10.96 -7.54 25.68
CA HIS A 50 11.75 -7.98 26.83
C HIS A 50 13.09 -7.27 26.81
N ARG A 51 13.40 -6.56 27.90
CA ARG A 51 14.68 -5.86 28.09
C ARG A 51 15.65 -6.78 28.83
N GLY A 52 16.95 -6.65 28.53
CA GLY A 52 17.99 -7.38 29.22
C GLY A 52 18.25 -8.80 28.66
N SER A 53 17.55 -9.18 27.61
CA SER A 53 17.79 -10.44 26.92
C SER A 53 18.78 -10.23 25.77
N ARG A 54 19.63 -11.21 25.49
CA ARG A 54 20.50 -11.20 24.31
C ARG A 54 19.73 -11.42 23.03
N LEU A 55 18.61 -12.15 23.13
CA LEU A 55 17.75 -12.41 22.00
C LEU A 55 16.63 -11.38 21.96
N PHE A 56 16.31 -10.95 20.75
CA PHE A 56 15.17 -10.08 20.53
C PHE A 56 13.89 -10.85 20.81
N GLN A 57 13.12 -10.41 21.81
CA GLN A 57 11.89 -11.07 22.22
C GLN A 57 10.79 -10.08 22.51
N LEU A 58 9.57 -10.44 22.09
CA LEU A 58 8.37 -9.71 22.42
C LEU A 58 7.77 -10.23 23.73
N THR A 59 7.17 -9.30 24.48
CA THR A 59 6.25 -9.72 25.57
C THR A 59 4.97 -10.26 24.92
N GLU A 60 4.12 -10.91 25.72
CA GLU A 60 2.81 -11.36 25.26
C GLU A 60 1.97 -10.20 24.74
N LEU A 61 1.96 -9.08 25.48
CA LEU A 61 1.30 -7.85 25.01
C LEU A 61 1.94 -7.30 23.75
N GLY A 62 3.27 -7.38 23.64
CA GLY A 62 3.98 -6.96 22.44
C GLY A 62 3.58 -7.75 21.21
N GLN A 63 3.42 -9.06 21.37
CA GLN A 63 2.98 -9.92 20.28
C GLN A 63 1.56 -9.55 19.82
N ALA A 64 0.63 -9.37 20.76
CA ALA A 64 -0.74 -8.96 20.44
C ALA A 64 -0.78 -7.57 19.79
N TYR A 65 -0.03 -6.63 20.32
CA TYR A 65 0.05 -5.27 19.78
C TYR A 65 0.63 -5.25 18.36
N TYR A 66 1.65 -6.07 18.13
CA TYR A 66 2.25 -6.20 16.79
C TYR A 66 1.24 -6.66 15.74
N GLN A 67 0.35 -7.59 16.10
CA GLN A 67 -0.71 -8.03 15.19
C GLN A 67 -1.58 -6.86 14.72
N HIS A 68 -1.93 -5.97 15.64
CA HIS A 68 -2.70 -4.77 15.30
C HIS A 68 -1.89 -3.78 14.47
N CYS A 69 -0.60 -3.63 14.76
CA CYS A 69 0.27 -2.78 13.94
C CYS A 69 0.36 -3.29 12.50
N GLN A 70 0.48 -4.59 12.31
CA GLN A 70 0.49 -5.19 10.97
C GLN A 70 -0.81 -4.94 10.23
N ALA A 71 -1.96 -5.11 10.90
CA ALA A 71 -3.26 -4.86 10.29
C ALA A 71 -3.40 -3.40 9.87
N MET A 72 -2.92 -2.47 10.69
CA MET A 72 -2.90 -1.04 10.38
C MET A 72 -2.08 -0.76 9.12
N LEU A 73 -0.88 -1.34 9.03
CA LEU A 73 0.01 -1.12 7.89
C LEU A 73 -0.53 -1.73 6.60
N VAL A 74 -1.14 -2.91 6.68
CA VAL A 74 -1.80 -3.54 5.54
C VAL A 74 -2.92 -2.63 5.01
N GLU A 75 -3.71 -2.06 5.91
CA GLU A 75 -4.80 -1.16 5.51
C GLU A 75 -4.27 0.14 4.92
N ALA A 76 -3.20 0.71 5.48
CA ALA A 76 -2.58 1.91 4.94
C ALA A 76 -2.04 1.67 3.54
N ASP A 77 -1.35 0.54 3.32
CA ASP A 77 -0.82 0.15 2.01
C ASP A 77 -1.96 -0.07 1.00
N ALA A 78 -3.06 -0.68 1.44
CA ALA A 78 -4.22 -0.89 0.58
C ALA A 78 -4.85 0.43 0.13
N ALA A 79 -4.89 1.42 1.02
CA ALA A 79 -5.38 2.77 0.68
C ALA A 79 -4.51 3.42 -0.40
N ASP A 80 -3.19 3.32 -0.24
CA ASP A 80 -2.23 3.88 -1.21
C ASP A 80 -2.31 3.17 -2.56
N GLU A 81 -2.45 1.85 -2.54
CA GLU A 81 -2.62 1.05 -3.76
C GLU A 81 -3.88 1.42 -4.52
N GLN A 82 -4.98 1.66 -3.80
CA GLN A 82 -6.24 2.05 -4.44
C GLN A 82 -6.08 3.38 -5.19
N VAL A 83 -5.41 4.35 -4.59
CA VAL A 83 -5.14 5.63 -5.23
C VAL A 83 -4.26 5.43 -6.47
N ALA A 84 -3.20 4.62 -6.36
CA ALA A 84 -2.30 4.34 -7.47
C ALA A 84 -3.04 3.66 -8.64
N MET A 85 -3.92 2.71 -8.35
CA MET A 85 -4.73 2.04 -9.37
C MET A 85 -5.66 3.00 -10.09
N LEU A 86 -6.29 3.93 -9.35
CA LEU A 86 -7.16 4.94 -9.95
C LEU A 86 -6.39 5.90 -10.85
N GLN A 87 -5.16 6.24 -10.48
CA GLN A 87 -4.29 7.12 -11.28
C GLN A 87 -3.75 6.40 -12.52
N ALA A 88 -3.51 5.10 -12.43
CA ALA A 88 -3.01 4.28 -13.53
C ALA A 88 -4.11 3.91 -14.52
N GLU A 89 -5.37 3.99 -14.13
CA GLU A 89 -6.50 3.64 -14.98
C GLU A 89 -6.61 4.61 -16.15
N PRO A 90 -6.59 4.12 -17.39
CA PRO A 90 -6.78 4.98 -18.55
C PRO A 90 -8.12 5.69 -18.52
N ARG A 91 -8.11 6.97 -18.84
CA ARG A 91 -9.31 7.81 -18.93
C ARG A 91 -9.14 8.86 -20.02
N GLY A 92 -10.26 9.43 -20.45
CA GLY A 92 -10.30 10.41 -21.53
C GLY A 92 -11.10 9.88 -22.71
N THR A 93 -10.95 10.51 -23.86
CA THR A 93 -11.67 10.15 -25.08
C THR A 93 -10.70 9.56 -26.10
N LEU A 94 -10.97 8.34 -26.54
CA LEU A 94 -10.27 7.73 -27.65
C LEU A 94 -11.11 7.92 -28.91
N ARG A 95 -10.54 8.58 -29.91
CA ARG A 95 -11.19 8.82 -31.20
C ARG A 95 -10.61 7.89 -32.24
N LEU A 96 -11.51 7.13 -32.88
CA LEU A 96 -11.15 6.16 -33.91
C LEU A 96 -11.82 6.54 -35.22
N SER A 97 -11.09 6.40 -36.31
CA SER A 97 -11.63 6.56 -37.65
C SER A 97 -11.32 5.28 -38.44
N CYS A 98 -12.33 4.66 -38.98
CA CYS A 98 -12.12 3.40 -39.70
C CYS A 98 -13.00 3.31 -40.95
N PRO A 99 -12.54 2.53 -41.97
CA PRO A 99 -13.35 2.27 -43.15
C PRO A 99 -14.61 1.47 -42.81
N PRO A 100 -15.69 1.62 -43.60
CA PRO A 100 -16.92 0.85 -43.39
C PRO A 100 -16.72 -0.67 -43.36
N ALA A 101 -15.75 -1.18 -44.09
CA ALA A 101 -15.46 -2.62 -44.16
C ALA A 101 -15.02 -3.22 -42.83
N LEU A 102 -14.49 -2.40 -41.92
CA LEU A 102 -14.04 -2.84 -40.60
C LEU A 102 -15.13 -2.73 -39.53
N MET A 103 -16.24 -2.06 -39.82
CA MET A 103 -17.37 -1.92 -38.91
C MET A 103 -18.24 -3.16 -38.92
N ASN A 104 -17.76 -4.22 -38.31
CA ASN A 104 -18.45 -5.50 -38.22
C ASN A 104 -18.65 -5.91 -36.75
N ASN A 105 -19.29 -7.07 -36.55
CA ASN A 105 -19.57 -7.56 -35.19
C ASN A 105 -18.31 -7.83 -34.39
N GLU A 106 -17.25 -8.32 -35.04
CA GLU A 106 -15.96 -8.57 -34.34
C GLU A 106 -15.34 -7.29 -33.85
N PHE A 107 -15.38 -6.22 -34.63
CA PHE A 107 -14.88 -4.91 -34.25
C PHE A 107 -15.70 -4.34 -33.09
N ALA A 108 -17.03 -4.46 -33.14
CA ALA A 108 -17.93 -4.01 -32.09
C ALA A 108 -17.66 -4.75 -30.77
N GLU A 109 -17.43 -6.07 -30.87
CA GLU A 109 -17.08 -6.88 -29.69
C GLU A 109 -15.74 -6.45 -29.07
N LEU A 110 -14.75 -6.14 -29.92
CA LEU A 110 -13.44 -5.67 -29.47
C LEU A 110 -13.56 -4.33 -28.73
N ILE A 111 -14.33 -3.39 -29.27
CA ILE A 111 -14.60 -2.09 -28.64
C ILE A 111 -15.32 -2.28 -27.31
N ALA A 112 -16.33 -3.16 -27.29
CA ALA A 112 -17.06 -3.45 -26.05
C ALA A 112 -16.16 -4.05 -24.97
N ALA A 113 -15.27 -4.97 -25.34
CA ALA A 113 -14.30 -5.56 -24.42
C ALA A 113 -13.34 -4.50 -23.89
N PHE A 114 -12.86 -3.61 -24.76
CA PHE A 114 -12.00 -2.50 -24.35
C PHE A 114 -12.70 -1.57 -23.35
N MET A 115 -13.95 -1.19 -23.65
CA MET A 115 -14.74 -0.31 -22.77
C MET A 115 -15.03 -0.97 -21.42
N ALA A 116 -15.25 -2.28 -21.39
CA ALA A 116 -15.45 -3.03 -20.15
C ALA A 116 -14.18 -3.09 -19.31
N THR A 117 -13.01 -3.21 -19.95
CA THR A 117 -11.72 -3.24 -19.28
C THR A 117 -11.30 -1.86 -18.76
N TYR A 118 -11.64 -0.80 -19.51
CA TYR A 118 -11.26 0.58 -19.20
C TYR A 118 -12.51 1.46 -19.15
N PRO A 119 -13.34 1.36 -18.08
CA PRO A 119 -14.65 2.01 -18.05
C PRO A 119 -14.58 3.54 -18.01
N ARG A 120 -13.43 4.13 -17.71
CA ARG A 120 -13.24 5.58 -17.71
C ARG A 120 -12.81 6.16 -19.04
N VAL A 121 -12.56 5.30 -20.03
CA VAL A 121 -12.23 5.72 -21.37
C VAL A 121 -13.51 5.77 -22.20
N ASN A 122 -13.77 6.91 -22.81
CA ASN A 122 -14.85 7.07 -23.79
C ASN A 122 -14.31 6.77 -25.18
N VAL A 123 -15.03 5.98 -25.95
CA VAL A 123 -14.65 5.65 -27.32
C VAL A 123 -15.59 6.35 -28.29
N HIS A 124 -15.01 7.10 -29.20
CA HIS A 124 -15.74 7.75 -30.29
C HIS A 124 -15.22 7.19 -31.61
N ALA A 125 -16.04 6.40 -32.29
CA ALA A 125 -15.67 5.77 -33.56
C ALA A 125 -16.44 6.42 -34.69
N GLU A 126 -15.71 6.82 -35.76
CA GLU A 126 -16.28 7.38 -36.97
C GLU A 126 -16.00 6.46 -38.14
N VAL A 127 -16.99 6.31 -38.96
CA VAL A 127 -16.84 5.59 -40.24
C VAL A 127 -16.48 6.63 -41.31
N THR A 128 -15.39 6.37 -42.01
CA THR A 128 -14.92 7.28 -43.06
C THR A 128 -14.45 6.51 -44.26
N ASN A 129 -14.70 7.08 -45.45
CA ASN A 129 -14.31 6.50 -46.72
C ASN A 129 -12.93 6.96 -47.22
N ARG A 130 -12.20 7.68 -46.39
CA ARG A 130 -10.87 8.17 -46.75
C ARG A 130 -9.79 7.11 -46.54
#